data_2155540f7f88f1321ba33d33f107ec66
#
_entry.id   2155540f7f88f1321ba33d33f107ec66
#
_cell.length_a   1.000
_cell.length_b   1.000
_cell.length_c   1.000
_cell.angle_alpha   90.00
_cell.angle_beta   90.00
_cell.angle_gamma   90.00
#
_symmetry.space_group_name_H-M   'P 1'
#
loop_
_entity.id
_entity.type
_entity.pdbx_description
1 polymer ?
#
loop_
_entity_poly.entity_id
_entity_poly.type
_entity_poly.pdbx_seq_one_letter_code
_entity_poly.pdbx_strand_id
1 'polypeptide(L)'
;MNLEEIRGFCSARGIPFRIIADYPNGRTKVTKDTDRKPIVLARIRHFLTTGDVGQPTRIPARVVREGEPPARLRRGDRLYYRWYAKEFDRVRVLRDLTGGQFKDGAVARVVAMDFWTRGVAPTLEEFARAWTKAKAEQHRMLTPEYAYLTDLRHKRADVDWKEQRNAKAKSVLATLATIPLR
;
A
#
# COMPACT_ATOMS: atom_id res chain seq x y z
N MET A 1 1.64 -4.46 16.68
CA MET A 1 0.85 -3.24 16.41
C MET A 1 -0.01 -3.47 15.18
N ASN A 2 -1.31 -3.19 15.27
CA ASN A 2 -2.19 -3.15 14.11
C ASN A 2 -2.01 -1.82 13.35
N LEU A 3 -2.63 -1.68 12.18
CA LEU A 3 -2.44 -0.49 11.33
C LEU A 3 -3.07 0.77 11.97
N GLU A 4 -4.14 0.61 12.72
CA GLU A 4 -4.85 1.72 13.39
C GLU A 4 -4.01 2.30 14.54
N GLU A 5 -3.41 1.44 15.35
CA GLU A 5 -2.47 1.85 16.40
C GLU A 5 -1.26 2.59 15.85
N ILE A 6 -0.71 2.09 14.72
CA ILE A 6 0.40 2.74 14.02
C ILE A 6 0.00 4.14 13.54
N ARG A 7 -1.20 4.27 12.96
CA ARG A 7 -1.73 5.56 12.49
C ARG A 7 -1.94 6.54 13.65
N GLY A 8 -2.51 6.07 14.76
CA GLY A 8 -2.70 6.88 15.97
C GLY A 8 -1.37 7.41 16.49
N PHE A 9 -0.36 6.55 16.61
CA PHE A 9 0.99 6.96 17.02
C PHE A 9 1.60 7.99 16.07
N CYS A 10 1.50 7.76 14.75
CA CYS A 10 2.01 8.69 13.75
C CYS A 10 1.30 10.05 13.81
N SER A 11 -0.04 10.05 13.91
CA SER A 11 -0.83 11.30 14.00
C SER A 11 -0.46 12.13 15.21
N ALA A 12 -0.28 11.50 16.38
CA ALA A 12 0.07 12.20 17.63
C ALA A 12 1.46 12.86 17.57
N ARG A 13 2.34 12.44 16.67
CA ARG A 13 3.74 12.91 16.53
C ARG A 13 4.07 13.57 15.20
N GLY A 14 3.08 13.81 14.36
CA GLY A 14 3.29 14.41 13.04
C GLY A 14 4.07 13.54 12.06
N ILE A 15 4.25 12.24 12.34
CA ILE A 15 4.97 11.33 11.44
C ILE A 15 4.10 11.06 10.21
N PRO A 16 4.57 11.32 8.98
CA PRO A 16 3.78 11.13 7.78
C PRO A 16 3.54 9.64 7.52
N PHE A 17 2.28 9.27 7.36
CA PHE A 17 1.86 7.90 7.05
C PHE A 17 0.92 7.83 5.84
N ARG A 18 0.44 8.99 5.36
CA ARG A 18 -0.33 9.09 4.14
C ARG A 18 0.56 9.44 2.96
N ILE A 19 0.20 8.94 1.80
CA ILE A 19 0.88 9.21 0.54
C ILE A 19 0.39 10.55 -0.01
N ILE A 20 1.30 11.33 -0.56
CA ILE A 20 1.01 12.59 -1.23
C ILE A 20 1.07 12.38 -2.73
N ALA A 21 0.08 12.89 -3.47
CA ALA A 21 0.09 12.90 -4.92
C ALA A 21 0.36 14.31 -5.44
N ASP A 22 1.34 14.42 -6.34
CA ASP A 22 1.61 15.63 -7.10
C ASP A 22 0.84 15.57 -8.42
N TYR A 23 0.18 16.67 -8.78
CA TYR A 23 -0.63 16.76 -9.98
C TYR A 23 0.08 17.55 -11.08
N PRO A 24 -0.20 17.26 -12.36
CA PRO A 24 0.41 17.98 -13.48
C PRO A 24 0.21 19.50 -13.46
N ASN A 25 -0.88 19.97 -12.84
CA ASN A 25 -1.19 21.39 -12.66
C ASN A 25 -0.46 22.06 -11.48
N GLY A 26 0.54 21.41 -10.89
CA GLY A 26 1.32 21.91 -9.75
C GLY A 26 0.66 21.72 -8.39
N ARG A 27 -0.58 21.24 -8.33
CA ARG A 27 -1.26 20.98 -7.06
C ARG A 27 -0.66 19.75 -6.38
N THR A 28 -0.66 19.78 -5.06
CA THR A 28 -0.28 18.64 -4.18
C THR A 28 -1.47 18.27 -3.32
N LYS A 29 -1.77 16.97 -3.20
CA LYS A 29 -2.88 16.50 -2.40
C LYS A 29 -2.48 15.31 -1.53
N VAL A 30 -2.81 15.38 -0.24
CA VAL A 30 -2.76 14.21 0.64
C VAL A 30 -3.84 13.22 0.21
N THR A 31 -3.45 12.00 -0.12
CA THR A 31 -4.37 10.96 -0.57
C THR A 31 -5.05 10.26 0.61
N LYS A 32 -6.05 9.43 0.31
CA LYS A 32 -6.62 8.50 1.30
C LYS A 32 -5.74 7.26 1.50
N ASP A 33 -4.77 7.05 0.62
CA ASP A 33 -3.88 5.90 0.65
C ASP A 33 -2.85 6.05 1.77
N THR A 34 -2.60 4.94 2.45
CA THR A 34 -1.61 4.85 3.52
C THR A 34 -0.38 4.13 2.97
N ASP A 35 0.79 4.59 3.37
CA ASP A 35 2.03 3.88 3.12
C ASP A 35 2.00 2.45 3.65
N ARG A 36 2.78 1.59 3.03
CA ARG A 36 2.93 0.20 3.48
C ARG A 36 3.51 0.17 4.90
N LYS A 37 3.04 -0.78 5.69
CA LYS A 37 3.44 -0.92 7.09
C LYS A 37 4.96 -0.90 7.32
N PRO A 38 5.81 -1.57 6.52
CA PRO A 38 7.26 -1.49 6.68
C PRO A 38 7.82 -0.07 6.52
N ILE A 39 7.28 0.73 5.59
CA ILE A 39 7.71 2.11 5.36
C ILE A 39 7.35 2.97 6.57
N VAL A 40 6.12 2.85 7.07
CA VAL A 40 5.68 3.61 8.26
C VAL A 40 6.49 3.21 9.48
N LEU A 41 6.75 1.92 9.69
CA LEU A 41 7.58 1.44 10.79
C LEU A 41 9.03 1.92 10.69
N ALA A 42 9.58 2.03 9.48
CA ALA A 42 10.91 2.60 9.28
C ALA A 42 10.97 4.09 9.68
N ARG A 43 9.93 4.88 9.35
CA ARG A 43 9.83 6.28 9.80
C ARG A 43 9.68 6.39 11.31
N ILE A 44 8.87 5.53 11.93
CA ILE A 44 8.76 5.51 13.40
C ILE A 44 10.12 5.22 14.03
N ARG A 45 10.87 4.24 13.52
CA ARG A 45 12.23 3.96 14.04
C ARG A 45 13.15 5.16 13.87
N HIS A 46 13.13 5.78 12.70
CA HIS A 46 13.92 6.98 12.43
C HIS A 46 13.57 8.10 13.42
N PHE A 47 12.28 8.38 13.59
CA PHE A 47 11.81 9.37 14.57
C PHE A 47 12.28 9.07 16.01
N LEU A 48 12.18 7.82 16.45
CA LEU A 48 12.60 7.41 17.80
C LEU A 48 14.10 7.56 18.03
N THR A 49 14.92 7.51 16.97
CA THR A 49 16.37 7.65 17.07
C THR A 49 16.86 9.07 16.85
N THR A 50 16.18 9.86 16.03
CA THR A 50 16.66 11.18 15.57
C THR A 50 15.77 12.35 15.99
N GLY A 51 14.51 12.10 16.34
CA GLY A 51 13.47 13.12 16.52
C GLY A 51 12.91 13.68 15.22
N ASP A 52 13.43 13.27 14.05
CA ASP A 52 12.94 13.72 12.73
C ASP A 52 11.78 12.87 12.25
N VAL A 53 10.69 13.52 11.85
CA VAL A 53 9.48 12.85 11.35
C VAL A 53 9.64 12.30 9.91
N GLY A 54 10.67 12.73 9.19
CA GLY A 54 10.96 12.34 7.81
C GLY A 54 9.97 12.91 6.80
N GLN A 55 10.15 12.52 5.54
CA GLN A 55 9.32 12.99 4.43
C GLN A 55 8.22 11.98 4.07
N PRO A 56 7.03 12.43 3.66
CA PRO A 56 5.98 11.56 3.17
C PRO A 56 6.38 10.90 1.84
N THR A 57 5.88 9.71 1.60
CA THR A 57 5.96 9.11 0.26
C THR A 57 5.15 9.93 -0.74
N ARG A 58 5.71 10.15 -1.92
CA ARG A 58 5.07 10.94 -2.99
C ARG A 58 4.81 10.10 -4.23
N ILE A 59 3.68 10.38 -4.86
CA ILE A 59 3.36 9.91 -6.21
C ILE A 59 3.63 11.10 -7.14
N PRO A 60 4.67 11.06 -7.96
CA PRO A 60 5.05 12.20 -8.79
C PRO A 60 4.03 12.45 -9.91
N ALA A 61 3.92 13.71 -10.34
CA ALA A 61 2.94 14.19 -11.32
C ALA A 61 2.95 13.38 -12.64
N ARG A 62 4.12 12.89 -13.06
CA ARG A 62 4.26 12.12 -14.32
C ARG A 62 3.44 10.82 -14.36
N VAL A 63 3.05 10.27 -13.20
CA VAL A 63 2.23 9.05 -13.10
C VAL A 63 0.79 9.33 -12.70
N VAL A 64 0.43 10.59 -12.51
CA VAL A 64 -0.93 11.03 -12.21
C VAL A 64 -1.59 11.50 -13.50
N ARG A 65 -2.79 11.03 -13.78
CA ARG A 65 -3.62 11.51 -14.89
C ARG A 65 -4.97 11.94 -14.36
N GLU A 66 -5.43 13.08 -14.84
CA GLU A 66 -6.78 13.61 -14.64
C GLU A 66 -7.63 13.23 -15.87
N GLY A 67 -8.93 13.15 -15.68
CA GLY A 67 -9.87 12.72 -16.71
C GLY A 67 -10.16 11.22 -16.67
N GLU A 68 -10.96 10.77 -17.62
CA GLU A 68 -11.36 9.37 -17.74
C GLU A 68 -10.34 8.55 -18.52
N PRO A 69 -10.17 7.26 -18.19
CA PRO A 69 -9.35 6.37 -18.97
C PRO A 69 -9.99 6.12 -20.36
N PRO A 70 -9.23 5.64 -21.34
CA PRO A 70 -9.78 5.25 -22.63
C PRO A 70 -10.93 4.24 -22.50
N ALA A 71 -11.98 4.38 -23.31
CA ALA A 71 -13.13 3.49 -23.32
C ALA A 71 -12.78 2.01 -23.60
N ARG A 72 -11.68 1.77 -24.29
CA ARG A 72 -11.10 0.43 -24.51
C ARG A 72 -9.64 0.44 -24.16
N LEU A 73 -9.28 -0.40 -23.20
CA LEU A 73 -7.90 -0.60 -22.77
C LEU A 73 -7.23 -1.71 -23.57
N ARG A 74 -5.97 -1.48 -23.95
CA ARG A 74 -5.09 -2.42 -24.64
C ARG A 74 -3.93 -2.82 -23.73
N ARG A 75 -3.29 -3.96 -24.01
CA ARG A 75 -2.16 -4.48 -23.24
C ARG A 75 -1.01 -3.48 -23.05
N GLY A 76 -0.79 -2.60 -24.02
CA GLY A 76 0.25 -1.57 -24.02
C GLY A 76 -0.15 -0.27 -23.31
N ASP A 77 -1.42 -0.09 -22.93
CA ASP A 77 -1.87 1.14 -22.26
C ASP A 77 -1.31 1.23 -20.86
N ARG A 78 -0.98 2.46 -20.45
CA ARG A 78 -0.37 2.70 -19.14
C ARG A 78 -1.40 2.84 -18.03
N LEU A 79 -1.08 2.25 -16.89
CA LEU A 79 -1.88 2.30 -15.67
C LEU A 79 -1.44 3.50 -14.82
N TYR A 80 -2.14 4.62 -14.96
CA TYR A 80 -1.91 5.82 -14.17
C TYR A 80 -2.64 5.78 -12.82
N TYR A 81 -2.15 6.54 -11.84
CA TYR A 81 -2.69 6.56 -10.48
C TYR A 81 -4.20 6.87 -10.42
N ARG A 82 -4.65 7.92 -11.08
CA ARG A 82 -6.08 8.32 -11.08
C ARG A 82 -6.97 7.39 -11.92
N TRP A 83 -6.38 6.57 -12.76
CA TRP A 83 -7.11 5.63 -13.62
C TRP A 83 -7.23 4.22 -13.04
N TYR A 84 -6.78 4.03 -11.79
CA TYR A 84 -6.97 2.77 -11.08
C TYR A 84 -8.36 2.75 -10.42
N ALA A 85 -9.41 2.59 -11.21
CA ALA A 85 -10.77 2.31 -10.76
C ALA A 85 -11.14 0.84 -11.06
N LYS A 86 -12.22 0.36 -10.45
CA LYS A 86 -12.75 -1.00 -10.72
C LYS A 86 -13.47 -1.03 -12.07
N GLU A 87 -12.78 -0.69 -13.14
CA GLU A 87 -13.36 -0.71 -14.47
C GLU A 87 -13.31 -2.12 -15.05
N PHE A 88 -14.44 -2.53 -15.59
CA PHE A 88 -14.62 -3.88 -16.15
C PHE A 88 -13.60 -4.19 -17.26
N ASP A 89 -13.34 -3.23 -18.13
CA ASP A 89 -12.40 -3.38 -19.26
C ASP A 89 -10.96 -3.64 -18.80
N ARG A 90 -10.50 -2.92 -17.78
CA ARG A 90 -9.17 -3.14 -17.20
C ARG A 90 -9.06 -4.54 -16.58
N VAL A 91 -10.06 -4.95 -15.83
CA VAL A 91 -10.09 -6.29 -15.21
C VAL A 91 -10.11 -7.38 -16.29
N ARG A 92 -10.83 -7.16 -17.37
CA ARG A 92 -10.87 -8.09 -18.52
C ARG A 92 -9.49 -8.25 -19.15
N VAL A 93 -8.83 -7.14 -19.53
CA VAL A 93 -7.49 -7.18 -20.15
C VAL A 93 -6.48 -7.85 -19.21
N LEU A 94 -6.50 -7.54 -17.91
CA LEU A 94 -5.60 -8.16 -16.94
C LEU A 94 -5.90 -9.65 -16.74
N ARG A 95 -7.16 -10.07 -16.80
CA ARG A 95 -7.51 -11.49 -16.77
C ARG A 95 -6.99 -12.22 -18.02
N ASP A 96 -7.16 -11.65 -19.19
CA ASP A 96 -6.64 -12.22 -20.43
C ASP A 96 -5.11 -12.38 -20.36
N LEU A 97 -4.39 -11.35 -19.87
CA LEU A 97 -2.94 -11.38 -19.71
C LEU A 97 -2.42 -12.38 -18.65
N THR A 98 -3.28 -12.78 -17.72
CA THR A 98 -2.91 -13.70 -16.61
C THR A 98 -3.58 -15.06 -16.71
N GLY A 99 -4.11 -15.44 -17.89
CA GLY A 99 -4.82 -16.71 -18.06
C GLY A 99 -6.03 -16.86 -17.13
N GLY A 100 -6.79 -15.78 -16.93
CA GLY A 100 -7.99 -15.77 -16.07
C GLY A 100 -7.72 -15.58 -14.57
N GLN A 101 -6.48 -15.59 -14.14
CA GLN A 101 -6.13 -15.64 -12.70
C GLN A 101 -6.21 -14.28 -11.98
N PHE A 102 -6.21 -13.16 -12.71
CA PHE A 102 -6.18 -11.84 -12.10
C PHE A 102 -7.37 -11.61 -11.15
N LYS A 103 -7.05 -11.13 -9.95
CA LYS A 103 -8.01 -10.65 -8.96
C LYS A 103 -7.65 -9.24 -8.54
N ASP A 104 -8.60 -8.31 -8.69
CA ASP A 104 -8.46 -6.94 -8.20
C ASP A 104 -8.66 -6.90 -6.68
N GLY A 105 -7.57 -6.93 -5.95
CA GLY A 105 -7.55 -7.02 -4.50
C GLY A 105 -6.30 -6.38 -3.90
N ALA A 106 -5.96 -6.76 -2.67
CA ALA A 106 -4.84 -6.15 -1.94
C ALA A 106 -3.49 -6.31 -2.67
N VAL A 107 -3.21 -7.49 -3.25
CA VAL A 107 -1.96 -7.69 -4.03
C VAL A 107 -1.89 -6.72 -5.21
N ALA A 108 -2.99 -6.56 -5.95
CA ALA A 108 -3.02 -5.64 -7.08
C ALA A 108 -2.78 -4.19 -6.65
N ARG A 109 -3.38 -3.76 -5.53
CA ARG A 109 -3.15 -2.41 -4.98
C ARG A 109 -1.71 -2.19 -4.52
N VAL A 110 -1.11 -3.17 -3.85
CA VAL A 110 0.29 -3.07 -3.40
C VAL A 110 1.22 -2.97 -4.60
N VAL A 111 1.03 -3.79 -5.63
CA VAL A 111 1.84 -3.74 -6.86
C VAL A 111 1.66 -2.40 -7.59
N ALA A 112 0.42 -1.92 -7.74
CA ALA A 112 0.16 -0.63 -8.37
C ALA A 112 0.84 0.53 -7.61
N MET A 113 0.69 0.55 -6.28
CA MET A 113 1.29 1.58 -5.44
C MET A 113 2.81 1.55 -5.50
N ASP A 114 3.43 0.38 -5.55
CA ASP A 114 4.88 0.24 -5.70
C ASP A 114 5.39 0.87 -7.02
N PHE A 115 4.69 0.66 -8.12
CA PHE A 115 5.02 1.32 -9.38
C PHE A 115 4.90 2.85 -9.29
N TRP A 116 3.77 3.36 -8.79
CA TRP A 116 3.52 4.79 -8.76
C TRP A 116 4.43 5.56 -7.81
N THR A 117 4.74 5.02 -6.65
CA THR A 117 5.67 5.67 -5.70
C THR A 117 7.10 5.70 -6.23
N ARG A 118 7.48 4.76 -7.11
CA ARG A 118 8.73 4.81 -7.89
C ARG A 118 8.64 5.75 -9.11
N GLY A 119 7.47 6.34 -9.35
CA GLY A 119 7.24 7.24 -10.47
C GLY A 119 7.11 6.54 -11.81
N VAL A 120 6.66 5.31 -11.83
CA VAL A 120 6.43 4.52 -13.04
C VAL A 120 4.92 4.29 -13.24
N ALA A 121 4.40 4.62 -14.42
CA ALA A 121 3.09 4.18 -14.87
C ALA A 121 3.31 2.93 -15.74
N PRO A 122 3.13 1.71 -15.21
CA PRO A 122 3.38 0.49 -15.96
C PRO A 122 2.36 0.32 -17.09
N THR A 123 2.71 -0.37 -18.15
CA THR A 123 1.73 -0.91 -19.08
C THR A 123 0.90 -1.99 -18.39
N LEU A 124 -0.29 -2.30 -18.91
CA LEU A 124 -1.11 -3.39 -18.36
C LEU A 124 -0.38 -4.73 -18.42
N GLU A 125 0.46 -4.94 -19.43
CA GLU A 125 1.28 -6.16 -19.53
C GLU A 125 2.37 -6.21 -18.47
N GLU A 126 3.10 -5.12 -18.23
CA GLU A 126 4.09 -5.03 -17.15
C GLU A 126 3.45 -5.22 -15.78
N PHE A 127 2.28 -4.62 -15.59
CA PHE A 127 1.51 -4.77 -14.36
C PHE A 127 1.05 -6.22 -14.14
N ALA A 128 0.52 -6.88 -15.19
CA ALA A 128 0.10 -8.28 -15.12
C ALA A 128 1.26 -9.21 -14.74
N ARG A 129 2.44 -9.02 -15.34
CA ARG A 129 3.66 -9.78 -15.00
C ARG A 129 4.08 -9.56 -13.54
N ALA A 130 4.10 -8.31 -13.09
CA ALA A 130 4.44 -7.97 -11.70
C ALA A 130 3.42 -8.54 -10.71
N TRP A 131 2.12 -8.47 -11.03
CA TRP A 131 1.08 -9.07 -10.22
C TRP A 131 1.21 -10.59 -10.10
N THR A 132 1.48 -11.28 -11.21
CA THR A 132 1.70 -12.74 -11.21
C THR A 132 2.87 -13.13 -10.33
N LYS A 133 3.98 -12.39 -10.40
CA LYS A 133 5.14 -12.60 -9.54
C LYS A 133 4.79 -12.38 -8.06
N ALA A 134 4.16 -11.25 -7.75
CA ALA A 134 3.75 -10.93 -6.37
C ALA A 134 2.75 -11.95 -5.82
N LYS A 135 1.87 -12.49 -6.67
CA LYS A 135 0.93 -13.54 -6.27
C LYS A 135 1.62 -14.86 -5.97
N ALA A 136 2.63 -15.24 -6.72
CA ALA A 136 3.45 -16.43 -6.45
C ALA A 136 4.26 -16.27 -5.15
N GLU A 137 4.81 -15.08 -4.90
CA GLU A 137 5.53 -14.75 -3.66
C GLU A 137 4.60 -14.78 -2.43
N GLN A 138 3.36 -14.31 -2.59
CA GLN A 138 2.35 -14.41 -1.53
C GLN A 138 2.13 -15.86 -1.08
N HIS A 139 2.02 -16.79 -2.02
CA HIS A 139 1.85 -18.22 -1.69
C HIS A 139 3.05 -18.80 -0.96
N ARG A 140 4.25 -18.27 -1.19
CA ARG A 140 5.48 -18.69 -0.50
C ARG A 140 5.70 -17.97 0.83
N MET A 141 4.78 -17.11 1.26
CA MET A 141 4.88 -16.28 2.48
C MET A 141 6.17 -15.42 2.55
N LEU A 142 6.79 -15.14 1.41
CA LEU A 142 8.02 -14.35 1.35
C LEU A 142 7.79 -12.87 1.67
N THR A 143 6.54 -12.41 1.58
CA THR A 143 6.16 -11.03 1.85
C THR A 143 5.17 -10.99 3.00
N PRO A 144 5.59 -10.58 4.22
CA PRO A 144 4.71 -10.54 5.40
C PRO A 144 3.45 -9.69 5.22
N GLU A 145 3.49 -8.73 4.31
CA GLU A 145 2.36 -7.85 3.98
C GLU A 145 1.16 -8.61 3.40
N TYR A 146 1.40 -9.80 2.84
CA TYR A 146 0.35 -10.65 2.26
C TYR A 146 -0.10 -11.76 3.20
N ALA A 147 0.56 -11.97 4.32
CA ALA A 147 0.27 -13.09 5.23
C ALA A 147 -1.19 -13.12 5.69
N TYR A 148 -1.79 -11.96 5.96
CA TYR A 148 -3.19 -11.87 6.40
C TYR A 148 -4.21 -12.24 5.32
N LEU A 149 -3.81 -12.32 4.03
CA LEU A 149 -4.70 -12.67 2.93
C LEU A 149 -4.81 -14.17 2.71
N THR A 150 -3.89 -14.96 3.29
CA THR A 150 -3.82 -16.42 3.11
C THR A 150 -4.58 -17.19 4.17
N ASP A 151 -4.92 -16.57 5.28
CA ASP A 151 -5.37 -17.26 6.50
C ASP A 151 -6.89 -17.31 6.69
N LEU A 152 -7.62 -17.64 5.63
CA LEU A 152 -9.07 -17.90 5.73
C LEU A 152 -9.41 -19.27 6.39
N ARG A 153 -8.40 -20.12 6.63
CA ARG A 153 -8.61 -21.49 7.16
C ARG A 153 -8.53 -21.59 8.69
N HIS A 154 -7.98 -20.58 9.37
CA HIS A 154 -7.73 -20.64 10.82
C HIS A 154 -8.59 -19.66 11.63
N LYS A 155 -9.87 -19.54 11.31
CA LYS A 155 -10.79 -18.62 12.01
C LYS A 155 -10.93 -18.86 13.53
N ARG A 156 -10.58 -20.02 14.05
CA ARG A 156 -10.68 -20.34 15.49
C ARG A 156 -9.41 -20.07 16.30
N ALA A 157 -8.24 -20.26 15.71
CA ALA A 157 -6.97 -19.86 16.35
C ALA A 157 -6.74 -18.33 16.31
N ASP A 158 -7.58 -17.59 15.58
CA ASP A 158 -7.43 -16.18 15.26
C ASP A 158 -7.86 -15.25 16.43
N VAL A 159 -8.70 -15.72 17.35
CA VAL A 159 -9.21 -14.89 18.47
C VAL A 159 -8.13 -14.71 19.53
N ASP A 160 -7.57 -15.82 20.03
CA ASP A 160 -6.51 -15.79 21.06
C ASP A 160 -5.24 -15.05 20.55
N TRP A 161 -4.88 -15.27 19.29
CA TRP A 161 -3.74 -14.57 18.68
C TRP A 161 -4.00 -13.08 18.50
N LYS A 162 -5.21 -12.68 18.14
CA LYS A 162 -5.60 -11.26 18.07
C LYS A 162 -5.55 -10.59 19.44
N GLU A 163 -6.03 -11.24 20.48
CA GLU A 163 -6.02 -10.72 21.84
C GLU A 163 -4.59 -10.59 22.37
N GLN A 164 -3.76 -11.61 22.23
CA GLN A 164 -2.35 -11.56 22.61
C GLN A 164 -1.58 -10.49 21.84
N ARG A 165 -1.82 -10.37 20.54
CA ARG A 165 -1.21 -9.33 19.71
C ARG A 165 -1.67 -7.94 20.13
N ASN A 166 -2.94 -7.75 20.45
CA ASN A 166 -3.47 -6.46 20.88
C ASN A 166 -2.94 -6.06 22.26
N ALA A 167 -2.84 -7.00 23.20
CA ALA A 167 -2.25 -6.78 24.49
C ALA A 167 -0.77 -6.35 24.39
N LYS A 168 0.01 -7.07 23.57
CA LYS A 168 1.42 -6.73 23.30
C LYS A 168 1.57 -5.38 22.61
N ALA A 169 0.68 -5.05 21.66
CA ALA A 169 0.69 -3.76 21.00
C ALA A 169 0.36 -2.60 21.94
N LYS A 170 -0.61 -2.76 22.83
CA LYS A 170 -0.94 -1.77 23.87
C LYS A 170 0.25 -1.51 24.80
N SER A 171 0.93 -2.56 25.23
CA SER A 171 2.14 -2.44 26.07
C SER A 171 3.25 -1.67 25.35
N VAL A 172 3.54 -2.00 24.09
CA VAL A 172 4.54 -1.27 23.29
C VAL A 172 4.17 0.19 23.08
N LEU A 173 2.90 0.49 22.79
CA LEU A 173 2.42 1.86 22.64
C LEU A 173 2.51 2.66 23.95
N ALA A 174 2.19 2.05 25.08
CA ALA A 174 2.35 2.68 26.38
C ALA A 174 3.82 3.04 26.64
N THR A 175 4.75 2.13 26.37
CA THR A 175 6.19 2.39 26.47
C THR A 175 6.64 3.51 25.52
N LEU A 176 6.17 3.51 24.26
CA LEU A 176 6.51 4.55 23.30
C LEU A 176 5.92 5.93 23.66
N ALA A 177 4.78 5.95 24.37
CA ALA A 177 4.16 7.20 24.83
C ALA A 177 4.96 7.87 25.94
N THR A 178 5.77 7.14 26.70
CA THR A 178 6.63 7.70 27.77
C THR A 178 7.92 8.32 27.26
N ILE A 179 8.27 8.15 25.97
CA ILE A 179 9.46 8.77 25.37
C ILE A 179 9.20 10.27 25.20
N PRO A 180 9.97 11.14 25.85
CA PRO A 180 9.77 12.58 25.72
C PRO A 180 9.99 13.04 24.30
N LEU A 181 9.14 13.93 23.84
CA LEU A 181 9.34 14.69 22.61
C LEU A 181 10.52 15.64 22.85
N ARG A 182 11.61 15.48 22.15
CA ARG A 182 12.72 16.43 22.13
C ARG A 182 12.43 17.55 21.16
#